data_01b896cb7bfd199e195825d7c48aa6a9
#
_entry.id   01b896cb7bfd199e195825d7c48aa6a9
#
_cell.length_a   1.000
_cell.length_b   1.000
_cell.length_c   1.000
_cell.angle_alpha   90.00
_cell.angle_beta   90.00
_cell.angle_gamma   90.00
#
_symmetry.space_group_name_H-M   'P 1'
#
loop_
_entity.id
_entity.type
_entity.pdbx_description
1 polymer ?
#
loop_
_entity_poly.entity_id
_entity_poly.type
_entity_poly.pdbx_seq_one_letter_code
_entity_poly.pdbx_strand_id
1 'polypeptide(L)' 'MQTLPISKVKDRLNDLVDAASITHEQVTITKNGTPAAVLIGMDEWESLQETLFWLSQPGIRESI' A
#
# COMPACT_ATOMS: atom_id res chain seq x y z
N MET A 1 -3.56 -2.77 -10.37
CA MET A 1 -3.92 -3.16 -9.00
C MET A 1 -4.49 -4.56 -9.00
N GLN A 2 -4.04 -5.39 -8.08
CA GLN A 2 -4.50 -6.77 -7.97
C GLN A 2 -5.14 -6.98 -6.60
N THR A 3 -6.01 -7.96 -6.55
CA THR A 3 -6.61 -8.38 -5.28
C THR A 3 -6.36 -9.87 -5.14
N LEU A 4 -5.65 -10.27 -4.09
CA LEU A 4 -5.27 -11.65 -3.88
C LEU A 4 -5.52 -12.05 -2.43
N PRO A 5 -5.91 -13.30 -2.19
CA PRO A 5 -6.01 -13.80 -0.81
C PRO A 5 -4.61 -13.96 -0.20
N ILE A 6 -4.56 -13.87 1.12
CA ILE A 6 -3.29 -13.91 1.83
C ILE A 6 -2.50 -15.19 1.55
N SER A 7 -3.19 -16.29 1.32
CA SER A 7 -2.51 -17.55 1.02
C SER A 7 -1.74 -17.48 -0.30
N LYS A 8 -2.30 -16.79 -1.28
CA LYS A 8 -1.59 -16.59 -2.55
C LYS A 8 -0.47 -15.58 -2.42
N VAL A 9 -0.69 -14.54 -1.64
CA VAL A 9 0.35 -13.54 -1.37
C VAL A 9 1.54 -14.20 -0.70
N LYS A 10 1.28 -15.07 0.26
CA LYS A 10 2.33 -15.76 0.98
C LYS A 10 3.21 -16.59 0.03
N ASP A 11 2.57 -17.30 -0.91
CA ASP A 11 3.30 -18.15 -1.84
C ASP A 11 4.12 -17.35 -2.84
N ARG A 12 3.69 -16.15 -3.19
CA ARG A 12 4.32 -15.34 -4.22
C ARG A 12 4.85 -14.03 -3.68
N LEU A 13 5.14 -13.98 -2.40
CA LEU A 13 5.50 -12.73 -1.75
C LEU A 13 6.71 -12.06 -2.40
N ASN A 14 7.75 -12.83 -2.71
CA ASN A 14 8.94 -12.26 -3.32
C ASN A 14 8.63 -11.61 -4.66
N ASP A 15 7.85 -12.28 -5.49
CA ASP A 15 7.47 -11.74 -6.80
C ASP A 15 6.61 -10.49 -6.64
N LEU A 16 5.71 -10.50 -5.67
CA LEU A 16 4.81 -9.38 -5.45
C LEU A 16 5.56 -8.17 -4.91
N VAL A 17 6.54 -8.40 -4.05
CA VAL A 17 7.38 -7.31 -3.55
C VAL A 17 8.17 -6.68 -4.68
N ASP A 18 8.74 -7.51 -5.55
CA ASP A 18 9.47 -6.99 -6.72
C ASP A 18 8.55 -6.18 -7.62
N ALA A 19 7.37 -6.68 -7.90
CA ALA A 19 6.43 -5.98 -8.75
C ALA A 19 6.04 -4.64 -8.12
N ALA A 20 5.80 -4.62 -6.81
CA ALA A 20 5.42 -3.40 -6.12
C ALA A 20 6.55 -2.37 -6.15
N SER A 21 7.79 -2.81 -5.97
CA SER A 21 8.91 -1.87 -5.89
C SER A 21 9.41 -1.43 -7.27
N ILE A 22 9.32 -2.29 -8.27
CA ILE A 22 9.88 -1.98 -9.59
C ILE A 22 8.83 -1.40 -10.52
N THR A 23 7.66 -2.02 -10.59
CA THR A 23 6.61 -1.59 -11.51
C THR A 23 5.49 -0.82 -10.83
N HIS A 24 5.60 -0.58 -9.54
CA HIS A 24 4.61 0.16 -8.75
C HIS A 24 3.24 -0.52 -8.79
N GLU A 25 3.24 -1.83 -8.85
CA GLU A 25 2.02 -2.62 -8.82
C GLU A 25 1.48 -2.65 -7.40
N GLN A 26 0.20 -2.35 -7.23
CA GLN A 26 -0.43 -2.41 -5.91
C GLN A 26 -1.20 -3.71 -5.78
N VAL A 27 -1.10 -4.34 -4.62
CA VAL A 27 -1.81 -5.59 -4.36
C VAL A 27 -2.64 -5.44 -3.10
N THR A 28 -3.94 -5.66 -3.23
CA THR A 28 -4.83 -5.69 -2.09
C THR A 28 -4.84 -7.12 -1.56
N ILE A 29 -4.53 -7.28 -0.28
CA ILE A 29 -4.45 -8.58 0.36
C ILE A 29 -5.75 -8.82 1.13
N THR A 30 -6.44 -9.92 0.81
CA THR A 30 -7.66 -10.25 1.50
C THR A 30 -7.42 -11.38 2.49
N LYS A 31 -8.20 -11.36 3.55
CA LYS A 31 -8.21 -12.43 4.54
C LYS A 31 -9.67 -12.82 4.77
N ASN A 32 -9.95 -14.09 4.55
CA ASN A 32 -11.34 -14.60 4.65
C ASN A 32 -12.30 -13.82 3.76
N GLY A 33 -11.81 -13.45 2.57
CA GLY A 33 -12.64 -12.75 1.60
C GLY A 33 -12.79 -11.26 1.87
N THR A 34 -12.16 -10.73 2.91
CA THR A 34 -12.28 -9.32 3.29
C THR A 34 -10.95 -8.62 3.09
N PRO A 35 -10.94 -7.45 2.46
CA PRO A 35 -9.68 -6.69 2.32
C PRO A 35 -9.07 -6.38 3.68
N ALA A 36 -7.80 -6.73 3.85
CA ALA A 36 -7.13 -6.61 5.15
C ALA A 36 -5.90 -5.71 5.07
N ALA A 37 -5.21 -5.68 3.93
CA ALA A 37 -3.97 -4.94 3.81
C ALA A 37 -3.68 -4.65 2.35
N VAL A 38 -2.70 -3.77 2.13
CA VAL A 38 -2.25 -3.44 0.78
C VAL A 38 -0.74 -3.54 0.73
N LEU A 39 -0.22 -4.15 -0.33
CA LEU A 39 1.21 -4.23 -0.57
C LEU A 39 1.56 -3.17 -1.62
N ILE A 40 2.43 -2.24 -1.26
CA ILE A 40 2.90 -1.20 -2.18
C ILE A 40 4.40 -1.03 -2.02
N GLY A 41 5.04 -0.44 -3.03
CA GLY A 41 6.46 -0.17 -2.96
C GLY A 41 6.78 0.96 -2.00
N MET A 42 8.01 0.98 -1.49
CA MET A 42 8.43 2.01 -0.55
C MET A 42 8.38 3.40 -1.17
N ASP A 43 8.77 3.53 -2.43
CA ASP A 43 8.71 4.82 -3.10
C ASP A 43 7.28 5.35 -3.15
N GLU A 44 6.36 4.47 -3.43
CA GLU A 44 4.95 4.84 -3.51
C GLU A 44 4.41 5.20 -2.14
N TRP A 45 4.80 4.44 -1.13
CA TRP A 45 4.39 4.71 0.25
C TRP A 45 4.89 6.07 0.71
N GLU A 46 6.16 6.38 0.43
CA GLU A 46 6.73 7.65 0.81
C GLU A 46 6.06 8.82 0.10
N SER A 47 5.76 8.62 -1.18
CA SER A 47 5.07 9.64 -1.96
C SER A 47 3.67 9.88 -1.41
N LEU A 48 3.00 8.83 -1.02
CA LEU A 48 1.67 8.93 -0.44
C LEU A 48 1.69 9.67 0.89
N GLN A 49 2.68 9.36 1.74
CA GLN A 49 2.82 10.05 3.01
C GLN A 49 3.10 11.53 2.82
N GLU A 50 3.94 11.86 1.86
CA GLU A 50 4.25 13.24 1.56
C GLU A 50 3.02 14.00 1.09
N THR A 51 2.23 13.38 0.24
CA THR A 51 0.99 13.97 -0.24
C THR A 51 0.03 14.22 0.91
N LEU A 52 -0.12 13.25 1.78
CA LEU A 52 -1.00 13.39 2.93
C LEU A 52 -0.52 14.47 3.87
N PHE A 53 0.77 14.59 4.05
CA PHE A 53 1.34 15.63 4.89
C PHE A 53 0.94 17.03 4.37
N TRP A 54 1.13 17.25 3.08
CA TRP A 54 0.80 18.56 2.51
C TRP A 54 -0.69 18.86 2.57
N LEU A 55 -1.52 17.85 2.34
CA LEU A 55 -2.97 18.04 2.36
C LEU A 55 -3.52 18.29 3.74
N SER A 56 -2.92 17.68 4.75
CA SER A 56 -3.44 17.76 6.11
C SER A 56 -2.80 18.86 6.95
N GLN A 57 -1.72 19.43 6.49
CA GLN A 57 -0.96 20.37 7.30
C GLN A 57 -1.76 21.55 7.80
N PRO A 58 -2.54 22.23 6.97
CA PRO A 58 -3.30 23.37 7.46
C PRO A 58 -4.26 23.01 8.59
N GLY A 59 -4.94 21.89 8.42
CA GLY A 59 -5.90 21.46 9.42
C GLY A 59 -5.22 21.06 10.73
N ILE A 60 -4.10 20.40 10.61
CA ILE A 60 -3.37 19.96 11.79
C ILE A 60 -2.92 21.15 12.62
N ARG A 61 -2.38 22.14 11.98
CA ARG A 61 -1.93 23.31 12.71
C ARG A 61 -3.07 24.03 13.39
N GLU A 62 -4.20 24.06 12.74
CA GLU A 62 -5.36 24.74 13.29
C GLU A 62 -5.88 24.04 14.53
N SER A 63 -5.80 22.74 14.55
CA SER A 63 -6.38 22.00 15.66
C SER A 63 -5.52 22.08 16.90
N ILE A 64 -4.33 22.53 16.78
CA ILE A 64 -3.48 22.72 17.94
C ILE A 64 -3.69 24.08 18.54
#